data_08942cef74f23e8b8e4dcc038fcd39a0
#
_entry.id   08942cef74f23e8b8e4dcc038fcd39a0
#
_cell.length_a   1.000
_cell.length_b   1.000
_cell.length_c   1.000
_cell.angle_alpha   90.00
_cell.angle_beta   90.00
_cell.angle_gamma   90.00
#
_symmetry.space_group_name_H-M   'P 1'
#
loop_
_entity.id
_entity.type
_entity.pdbx_description
1 polymer ?
#
loop_
_entity_poly.entity_id
_entity_poly.type
_entity_poly.pdbx_seq_one_letter_code
_entity_poly.pdbx_strand_id
1 'polypeptide(L)'
;MEENKIDPYQILGFVLLMTAFVWYIYTIPEPEKRIIENSKENLEISVQSDDSNLDSENKISKGLNLNDENSKPFVSSENKSKIKFDDVVIENDDLILKFSSKGGLLTEALLKNFTDFKGDPLYMIKDGNQNINLNFYSLNGQLINTSNYDFQPVIDKNYDGTKLSMILSVSENQFLNFEYTLPKNGFMINFSIKSSGFRNVIDNQRSIQLNWDLKALRQAKSVEYENRYSQLYYQYEGDETNYLSSYSDSDKTENSVSWISYGQHFFNSILILNNPTDEVVFESKKLFEDQGKDVLYTKNYISSIPLVLDKSELNSEMNLYIGPNDYDILKNYDNNIYESIYFGWGIFGWINRFIYFPLFGFLSKFFSAGIAVIFMTIITRLAMSPVTYKTYVSQARMKVLRPEIAELNEKYKNDAVKKQQETMKLYNKAGANPLLGCVPALFQLPVFYALFCFFPIAFPLRGKSFLWADDLSSYDVIAELPFSIPWYGDHVSLLPILASIAIFFYTKMSSGAQMQSSQPGMPNMKFIMYLMPVMMLFFFNNYASAFSLYYFVSNIITILLMLTIKHFIIDEEKILLQIQENKKKPSTQNRFQRKMQEMMDKAEEQRKLQNKR
;
A
#
# COMPACT_ATOMS: atom_id res chain seq x y z
N MET A 1 21.09 -18.68 -44.22
CA MET A 1 20.78 -18.20 -42.85
C MET A 1 20.16 -16.83 -43.03
N GLU A 2 18.84 -16.75 -43.06
CA GLU A 2 18.15 -15.45 -43.05
C GLU A 2 18.15 -14.96 -41.61
N GLU A 3 18.83 -13.87 -41.36
CA GLU A 3 18.74 -13.11 -40.12
C GLU A 3 17.28 -12.63 -39.94
N ASN A 4 16.59 -13.18 -38.95
CA ASN A 4 15.29 -12.66 -38.51
C ASN A 4 15.49 -11.22 -38.00
N LYS A 5 15.36 -10.24 -38.88
CA LYS A 5 15.29 -8.83 -38.50
C LYS A 5 14.05 -8.66 -37.61
N ILE A 6 14.26 -8.11 -36.45
CA ILE A 6 13.17 -7.76 -35.50
C ILE A 6 12.35 -6.66 -36.18
N ASP A 7 11.06 -6.94 -36.43
CA ASP A 7 10.14 -5.98 -37.03
C ASP A 7 9.87 -4.83 -36.03
N PRO A 8 10.22 -3.58 -36.37
CA PRO A 8 10.03 -2.43 -35.49
C PRO A 8 8.56 -2.21 -35.08
N TYR A 9 7.61 -2.66 -35.93
CA TYR A 9 6.17 -2.59 -35.59
C TYR A 9 5.77 -3.60 -34.51
N GLN A 10 6.47 -4.72 -34.37
CA GLN A 10 6.24 -5.66 -33.25
C GLN A 10 6.74 -5.11 -31.94
N ILE A 11 7.87 -4.38 -31.94
CA ILE A 11 8.37 -3.67 -30.76
C ILE A 11 7.39 -2.56 -30.35
N LEU A 12 6.96 -1.77 -31.34
CA LEU A 12 5.98 -0.70 -31.09
C LEU A 12 4.65 -1.25 -30.55
N GLY A 13 4.13 -2.34 -31.12
CA GLY A 13 2.93 -3.01 -30.65
C GLY A 13 3.05 -3.54 -29.21
N PHE A 14 4.22 -4.08 -28.85
CA PHE A 14 4.49 -4.54 -27.50
C PHE A 14 4.60 -3.38 -26.50
N VAL A 15 5.30 -2.31 -26.86
CA VAL A 15 5.40 -1.08 -26.04
C VAL A 15 4.01 -0.47 -25.86
N LEU A 16 3.18 -0.40 -26.89
CA LEU A 16 1.80 0.06 -26.78
C LEU A 16 0.95 -0.84 -25.89
N LEU A 17 1.12 -2.16 -25.95
CA LEU A 17 0.40 -3.12 -25.11
C LEU A 17 0.81 -3.00 -23.65
N MET A 18 2.10 -2.80 -23.38
CA MET A 18 2.62 -2.55 -22.03
C MET A 18 2.20 -1.18 -21.50
N THR A 19 2.20 -0.15 -22.34
CA THR A 19 1.71 1.18 -21.97
C THR A 19 0.20 1.13 -21.67
N ALA A 20 -0.58 0.40 -22.48
CA ALA A 20 -1.99 0.18 -22.25
C ALA A 20 -2.25 -0.64 -20.97
N PHE A 21 -1.41 -1.63 -20.68
CA PHE A 21 -1.49 -2.42 -19.45
C PHE A 21 -1.13 -1.59 -18.20
N VAL A 22 -0.07 -0.80 -18.28
CA VAL A 22 0.30 0.17 -17.23
C VAL A 22 -0.81 1.22 -17.09
N TRP A 23 -1.30 1.78 -18.20
CA TRP A 23 -2.42 2.71 -18.19
C TRP A 23 -3.70 2.08 -17.62
N TYR A 24 -4.00 0.83 -17.97
CA TYR A 24 -5.12 0.07 -17.39
C TYR A 24 -4.98 -0.11 -15.88
N ILE A 25 -3.77 -0.44 -15.37
CA ILE A 25 -3.51 -0.53 -13.92
C ILE A 25 -3.69 0.84 -13.24
N TYR A 26 -3.27 1.93 -13.88
CA TYR A 26 -3.45 3.29 -13.39
C TYR A 26 -4.89 3.82 -13.52
N THR A 27 -5.67 3.28 -14.44
CA THR A 27 -7.05 3.70 -14.71
C THR A 27 -8.08 2.71 -14.21
N ILE A 28 -7.69 1.65 -13.50
CA ILE A 28 -8.65 0.82 -12.74
C ILE A 28 -9.34 1.80 -11.79
N PRO A 29 -10.62 2.13 -12.01
CA PRO A 29 -11.33 3.00 -11.09
C PRO A 29 -11.39 2.29 -9.74
N GLU A 30 -11.00 2.98 -8.69
CA GLU A 30 -11.31 2.55 -7.34
C GLU A 30 -12.81 2.21 -7.26
N PRO A 31 -13.21 1.19 -6.47
CA PRO A 31 -14.61 0.68 -6.49
C PRO A 31 -15.69 1.74 -6.21
N GLU A 32 -15.33 2.90 -5.72
CA GLU A 32 -16.25 4.02 -5.37
C GLU A 32 -16.95 4.68 -6.56
N LYS A 33 -16.45 4.62 -7.79
CA LYS A 33 -17.11 5.28 -8.92
C LYS A 33 -18.43 4.61 -9.37
N ARG A 34 -18.71 3.39 -8.94
CA ARG A 34 -19.98 2.71 -9.31
C ARG A 34 -21.18 3.11 -8.45
N ILE A 35 -20.99 3.70 -7.28
CA ILE A 35 -22.06 4.12 -6.37
C ILE A 35 -22.55 5.54 -6.70
N ILE A 36 -21.69 6.39 -7.26
CA ILE A 36 -22.03 7.80 -7.55
C ILE A 36 -22.89 7.96 -8.83
N GLU A 37 -22.77 7.06 -9.81
CA GLU A 37 -23.61 7.14 -11.02
C GLU A 37 -25.09 6.84 -10.76
N ASN A 38 -25.40 5.94 -9.81
CA ASN A 38 -26.79 5.62 -9.46
C ASN A 38 -27.46 6.67 -8.55
N SER A 39 -26.71 7.59 -7.96
CA SER A 39 -27.25 8.67 -7.12
C SER A 39 -27.54 9.95 -7.91
N LYS A 40 -26.92 10.15 -9.08
CA LYS A 40 -27.16 11.31 -9.94
C LYS A 40 -28.43 11.22 -10.79
N GLU A 41 -28.92 10.03 -11.06
CA GLU A 41 -30.11 9.82 -11.90
C GLU A 41 -31.45 10.12 -11.18
N ASN A 42 -31.44 10.30 -9.84
CA ASN A 42 -32.63 10.57 -9.05
C ASN A 42 -32.74 12.03 -8.53
N LEU A 43 -31.87 12.94 -8.95
CA LEU A 43 -31.86 14.35 -8.49
C LEU A 43 -32.05 15.40 -9.60
N GLU A 44 -32.37 14.99 -10.83
CA GLU A 44 -32.66 15.90 -11.94
C GLU A 44 -34.17 16.16 -12.19
N ILE A 45 -34.97 16.30 -11.13
CA ILE A 45 -36.31 16.87 -11.29
C ILE A 45 -36.46 18.00 -10.28
N SER A 46 -36.35 19.19 -10.78
CA SER A 46 -36.68 20.51 -10.24
C SER A 46 -35.52 21.43 -9.87
N VAL A 47 -35.09 22.23 -10.81
CA VAL A 47 -35.06 23.70 -10.71
C VAL A 47 -34.78 24.27 -12.12
N GLN A 48 -35.75 24.95 -12.68
CA GLN A 48 -35.61 25.79 -13.88
C GLN A 48 -35.06 27.18 -13.52
N SER A 49 -34.09 27.59 -14.34
CA SER A 49 -33.77 28.96 -14.74
C SER A 49 -33.53 30.06 -13.68
N ASP A 50 -32.29 30.58 -13.65
CA ASP A 50 -32.02 31.91 -14.19
C ASP A 50 -30.51 32.17 -14.37
N ASP A 51 -30.16 32.65 -15.54
CA ASP A 51 -28.83 33.15 -15.92
C ASP A 51 -28.42 34.40 -15.13
N SER A 52 -27.20 34.42 -14.60
CA SER A 52 -26.28 35.57 -14.77
C SER A 52 -24.93 35.37 -14.05
N ASN A 53 -23.90 35.21 -14.87
CA ASN A 53 -22.54 35.80 -14.78
C ASN A 53 -21.69 35.80 -13.49
N LEU A 54 -20.52 35.13 -13.63
CA LEU A 54 -19.16 35.66 -13.41
C LEU A 54 -18.62 35.84 -11.98
N ASP A 55 -17.41 35.26 -11.82
CA ASP A 55 -16.36 35.60 -10.86
C ASP A 55 -16.57 35.24 -9.37
N SER A 56 -16.15 34.06 -9.00
CA SER A 56 -15.92 33.71 -7.59
C SER A 56 -14.65 32.86 -7.36
N GLU A 57 -13.56 33.20 -8.00
CA GLU A 57 -12.23 32.93 -7.46
C GLU A 57 -11.80 34.11 -6.56
N ASN A 58 -11.34 33.78 -5.33
CA ASN A 58 -10.82 34.74 -4.33
C ASN A 58 -11.81 35.44 -3.39
N LYS A 59 -12.48 34.69 -2.50
CA LYS A 59 -13.09 35.32 -1.30
C LYS A 59 -13.25 34.39 -0.08
N ILE A 60 -12.23 33.65 0.32
CA ILE A 60 -12.20 33.03 1.67
C ILE A 60 -10.93 33.42 2.45
N SER A 61 -10.39 34.60 2.20
CA SER A 61 -9.31 35.13 3.02
C SER A 61 -9.42 36.64 3.19
N LYS A 62 -10.60 37.12 3.57
CA LYS A 62 -10.70 38.48 4.16
C LYS A 62 -11.58 38.37 5.39
N GLY A 63 -10.90 38.28 6.54
CA GLY A 63 -11.52 38.35 7.85
C GLY A 63 -12.44 39.55 7.94
N LEU A 64 -13.64 39.30 8.38
CA LEU A 64 -14.52 40.31 8.99
C LEU A 64 -13.81 40.79 10.25
N ASN A 65 -13.11 41.92 10.14
CA ASN A 65 -12.80 42.76 11.30
C ASN A 65 -14.11 43.36 11.80
N LEU A 66 -14.81 42.62 12.62
CA LEU A 66 -15.83 43.18 13.51
C LEU A 66 -15.14 43.52 14.83
N ASN A 67 -14.54 44.68 14.89
CA ASN A 67 -14.27 45.34 16.16
C ASN A 67 -15.62 45.79 16.75
N ASP A 68 -16.30 44.85 17.38
CA ASP A 68 -17.42 45.17 18.24
C ASP A 68 -16.83 45.42 19.64
N GLU A 69 -16.61 46.72 19.96
CA GLU A 69 -16.07 47.20 21.23
C GLU A 69 -16.95 46.85 22.44
N ASN A 70 -18.08 46.18 22.28
CA ASN A 70 -19.02 45.79 23.33
C ASN A 70 -19.09 44.30 23.65
N SER A 71 -18.29 43.42 23.03
CA SER A 71 -18.27 42.01 23.38
C SER A 71 -17.41 41.77 24.63
N LYS A 72 -18.01 41.31 25.73
CA LYS A 72 -17.27 40.85 26.92
C LYS A 72 -16.27 39.76 26.47
N PRO A 73 -14.98 39.87 26.87
CA PRO A 73 -14.00 38.88 26.49
C PRO A 73 -14.44 37.48 27.01
N PHE A 74 -14.24 36.44 26.21
CA PHE A 74 -14.61 35.05 26.54
C PHE A 74 -14.01 34.57 27.88
N VAL A 75 -12.78 35.01 28.17
CA VAL A 75 -12.12 34.79 29.45
C VAL A 75 -12.19 36.10 30.29
N SER A 76 -12.62 36.03 31.53
CA SER A 76 -12.72 37.20 32.42
C SER A 76 -11.37 37.92 32.50
N SER A 77 -11.42 39.27 32.59
CA SER A 77 -10.22 40.10 32.70
C SER A 77 -9.38 39.82 33.95
N GLU A 78 -9.97 39.25 35.01
CA GLU A 78 -9.28 38.81 36.22
C GLU A 78 -8.40 37.55 35.98
N ASN A 79 -8.80 36.65 35.04
CA ASN A 79 -8.02 35.50 34.61
C ASN A 79 -7.07 35.82 33.45
N LYS A 80 -7.07 37.01 32.90
CA LYS A 80 -6.02 37.56 32.02
C LYS A 80 -4.76 37.94 32.82
N SER A 81 -4.51 37.33 33.98
CA SER A 81 -3.21 37.44 34.62
C SER A 81 -2.19 36.94 33.62
N LYS A 82 -1.17 37.76 33.35
CA LYS A 82 -0.01 37.50 32.48
C LYS A 82 0.86 36.33 32.96
N ILE A 83 0.26 35.28 33.52
CA ILE A 83 0.94 34.08 33.93
C ILE A 83 1.10 33.25 32.64
N LYS A 84 2.25 33.40 32.04
CA LYS A 84 2.69 32.50 30.97
C LYS A 84 3.12 31.22 31.68
N PHE A 85 2.37 30.15 31.49
CA PHE A 85 2.76 28.85 31.98
C PHE A 85 3.87 28.28 31.08
N ASP A 86 4.79 27.53 31.66
CA ASP A 86 5.84 26.85 30.93
C ASP A 86 5.28 25.62 30.18
N ASP A 87 5.96 25.27 29.12
CA ASP A 87 5.67 24.03 28.41
C ASP A 87 5.95 22.82 29.33
N VAL A 88 5.15 21.77 29.19
CA VAL A 88 5.21 20.58 30.05
C VAL A 88 5.67 19.38 29.23
N VAL A 89 6.58 18.60 29.82
CA VAL A 89 7.03 17.33 29.25
C VAL A 89 6.57 16.18 30.13
N ILE A 90 5.91 15.20 29.53
CA ILE A 90 5.63 13.91 30.11
C ILE A 90 6.24 12.80 29.28
N GLU A 91 6.66 11.72 29.91
CA GLU A 91 7.31 10.63 29.22
C GLU A 91 6.96 9.27 29.80
N ASN A 92 7.06 8.25 28.98
CA ASN A 92 7.03 6.85 29.38
C ASN A 92 8.24 6.10 28.79
N ASP A 93 8.23 4.76 28.78
CA ASP A 93 9.33 3.96 28.25
C ASP A 93 9.55 4.14 26.74
N ASP A 94 8.50 4.51 25.97
CA ASP A 94 8.50 4.55 24.51
C ASP A 94 8.40 5.96 23.91
N LEU A 95 7.77 6.91 24.64
CA LEU A 95 7.43 8.25 24.15
C LEU A 95 7.97 9.36 25.05
N ILE A 96 8.35 10.49 24.42
CA ILE A 96 8.49 11.81 25.08
C ILE A 96 7.49 12.74 24.40
N LEU A 97 6.60 13.32 25.20
CA LEU A 97 5.54 14.22 24.76
C LEU A 97 5.71 15.58 25.41
N LYS A 98 5.74 16.63 24.58
CA LYS A 98 5.80 18.03 25.05
C LYS A 98 4.51 18.74 24.71
N PHE A 99 3.94 19.39 25.71
CA PHE A 99 2.70 20.15 25.60
C PHE A 99 2.96 21.63 25.82
N SER A 100 2.40 22.47 24.97
CA SER A 100 2.42 23.90 25.16
C SER A 100 1.22 24.36 25.97
N SER A 101 1.44 25.28 26.90
CA SER A 101 0.37 25.97 27.61
C SER A 101 -0.53 26.76 26.64
N LYS A 102 0.02 27.30 25.55
CA LYS A 102 -0.74 27.93 24.47
C LYS A 102 -1.57 26.89 23.71
N GLY A 103 -2.88 26.98 23.83
CA GLY A 103 -3.83 26.05 23.23
C GLY A 103 -4.00 24.70 23.95
N GLY A 104 -3.17 24.39 24.98
CA GLY A 104 -3.15 23.07 25.60
C GLY A 104 -2.69 21.95 24.64
N LEU A 105 -1.84 22.29 23.66
CA LEU A 105 -1.52 21.46 22.50
C LEU A 105 -0.32 20.56 22.72
N LEU A 106 -0.38 19.34 22.18
CA LEU A 106 0.79 18.48 21.99
C LEU A 106 1.65 19.04 20.84
N THR A 107 2.83 19.55 21.17
CA THR A 107 3.75 20.24 20.23
C THR A 107 4.94 19.40 19.81
N GLU A 108 5.34 18.41 20.62
CA GLU A 108 6.38 17.45 20.26
C GLU A 108 5.98 16.04 20.68
N ALA A 109 6.21 15.08 19.80
CA ALA A 109 6.12 13.64 20.09
C ALA A 109 7.32 12.92 19.49
N LEU A 110 8.22 12.49 20.38
CA LEU A 110 9.43 11.73 20.08
C LEU A 110 9.22 10.26 20.40
N LEU A 111 9.55 9.38 19.47
CA LEU A 111 9.61 7.93 19.67
C LEU A 111 11.03 7.53 20.10
N LYS A 112 11.23 7.15 21.36
CA LYS A 112 12.57 6.96 21.99
C LYS A 112 13.46 5.94 21.30
N ASN A 113 12.88 4.87 20.76
CA ASN A 113 13.62 3.72 20.22
C ASN A 113 13.75 3.74 18.70
N PHE A 114 13.44 4.88 18.06
CA PHE A 114 13.44 4.99 16.61
C PHE A 114 14.23 6.19 16.13
N THR A 115 14.81 6.03 14.94
CA THR A 115 15.52 7.11 14.23
C THR A 115 14.87 7.33 12.86
N ASP A 116 15.04 8.52 12.31
CA ASP A 116 14.69 8.81 10.93
C ASP A 116 15.72 8.20 9.95
N PHE A 117 15.57 8.47 8.66
CA PHE A 117 16.47 7.96 7.62
C PHE A 117 17.88 8.57 7.65
N LYS A 118 18.11 9.64 8.43
CA LYS A 118 19.43 10.27 8.64
C LYS A 118 20.12 9.73 9.88
N GLY A 119 19.41 8.97 10.72
CA GLY A 119 19.88 8.49 12.02
C GLY A 119 19.59 9.45 13.17
N ASP A 120 18.86 10.55 12.93
CA ASP A 120 18.42 11.48 13.96
C ASP A 120 17.22 10.93 14.74
N PRO A 121 16.97 11.40 15.99
CA PRO A 121 15.80 11.00 16.77
C PRO A 121 14.47 11.21 16.01
N LEU A 122 13.60 10.22 16.03
CA LEU A 122 12.36 10.22 15.26
C LEU A 122 11.26 11.00 15.95
N TYR A 123 10.87 12.11 15.35
CA TYR A 123 9.72 12.91 15.75
C TYR A 123 8.53 12.65 14.82
N MET A 124 7.37 12.38 15.41
CA MET A 124 6.09 12.41 14.68
C MET A 124 5.49 13.81 14.67
N ILE A 125 5.68 14.51 15.77
CA ILE A 125 5.20 15.88 15.96
C ILE A 125 6.38 16.73 16.39
N LYS A 126 6.64 17.85 15.69
CA LYS A 126 7.71 18.81 15.96
C LYS A 126 7.50 20.11 15.21
N ASP A 127 7.98 21.21 15.77
CA ASP A 127 8.05 22.55 15.12
C ASP A 127 6.70 23.05 14.55
N GLY A 128 5.60 22.73 15.25
CA GLY A 128 4.26 23.19 14.91
C GLY A 128 3.61 22.50 13.70
N ASN A 129 4.07 21.27 13.35
CA ASN A 129 3.47 20.50 12.27
C ASN A 129 2.10 19.91 12.62
N GLN A 130 1.67 19.98 13.88
CA GLN A 130 0.36 19.50 14.33
C GLN A 130 -0.42 20.62 15.03
N ASN A 131 -1.74 20.60 14.84
CA ASN A 131 -2.69 21.41 15.59
C ASN A 131 -3.95 20.58 15.90
N ILE A 132 -4.29 20.46 17.20
CA ILE A 132 -5.54 19.87 17.66
C ILE A 132 -6.27 20.94 18.46
N ASN A 133 -7.41 21.43 17.99
CA ASN A 133 -8.14 22.50 18.65
C ASN A 133 -9.65 22.31 18.59
N LEU A 134 -10.35 22.96 19.52
CA LEU A 134 -11.81 23.06 19.47
C LEU A 134 -12.21 24.40 18.88
N ASN A 135 -13.19 24.34 17.96
CA ASN A 135 -13.95 25.48 17.48
C ASN A 135 -15.39 25.39 17.97
N PHE A 136 -15.88 26.40 18.62
CA PHE A 136 -17.28 26.52 19.05
C PHE A 136 -17.71 27.97 19.13
N TYR A 137 -19.03 28.20 19.17
CA TYR A 137 -19.59 29.54 19.35
C TYR A 137 -20.01 29.77 20.79
N SER A 138 -19.65 30.95 21.33
CA SER A 138 -20.18 31.42 22.60
C SER A 138 -21.63 31.88 22.45
N LEU A 139 -22.37 32.00 23.56
CA LEU A 139 -23.75 32.53 23.56
C LEU A 139 -23.86 33.94 22.95
N ASN A 140 -22.77 34.70 22.93
CA ASN A 140 -22.73 36.02 22.28
C ASN A 140 -22.45 35.95 20.77
N GLY A 141 -22.42 34.75 20.18
CA GLY A 141 -22.14 34.51 18.77
C GLY A 141 -20.67 34.64 18.36
N GLN A 142 -19.73 34.79 19.30
CA GLN A 142 -18.29 34.85 19.02
C GLN A 142 -17.76 33.43 18.76
N LEU A 143 -17.02 33.26 17.64
CA LEU A 143 -16.29 32.03 17.37
C LEU A 143 -15.06 31.94 18.28
N ILE A 144 -14.99 30.88 19.07
CA ILE A 144 -13.89 30.58 19.97
C ILE A 144 -13.04 29.45 19.35
N ASN A 145 -11.73 29.71 19.23
CA ASN A 145 -10.74 28.71 18.87
C ASN A 145 -9.79 28.55 20.06
N THR A 146 -9.70 27.33 20.60
CA THR A 146 -8.92 27.06 21.83
C THR A 146 -7.42 27.30 21.66
N SER A 147 -6.86 27.23 20.45
CA SER A 147 -5.44 27.53 20.21
C SER A 147 -5.04 28.97 20.57
N ASN A 148 -6.01 29.89 20.74
CA ASN A 148 -5.75 31.27 21.07
C ASN A 148 -5.64 31.55 22.57
N TYR A 149 -5.89 30.55 23.42
CA TYR A 149 -5.98 30.73 24.88
C TYR A 149 -4.86 29.98 25.60
N ASP A 150 -4.51 30.44 26.83
CA ASP A 150 -3.49 29.82 27.66
C ASP A 150 -4.16 28.85 28.63
N PHE A 151 -3.65 27.63 28.67
CA PHE A 151 -4.09 26.53 29.52
C PHE A 151 -3.12 26.36 30.70
N GLN A 152 -3.64 26.16 31.87
CA GLN A 152 -2.86 25.83 33.06
C GLN A 152 -2.58 24.33 33.11
N PRO A 153 -1.31 23.89 33.09
CA PRO A 153 -0.97 22.48 33.22
C PRO A 153 -1.03 22.02 34.67
N VAL A 154 -1.59 20.84 34.90
CA VAL A 154 -1.57 20.12 36.19
C VAL A 154 -1.16 18.69 35.95
N ILE A 155 -0.07 18.26 36.58
CA ILE A 155 0.47 16.90 36.43
C ILE A 155 0.15 16.08 37.68
N ASP A 156 -0.37 14.88 37.46
CA ASP A 156 -0.52 13.85 38.48
C ASP A 156 0.24 12.59 38.05
N LYS A 157 1.15 12.10 38.90
CA LYS A 157 1.93 10.89 38.65
C LYS A 157 1.48 9.80 39.61
N ASN A 158 1.00 8.71 39.06
CA ASN A 158 0.59 7.52 39.80
C ASN A 158 1.29 6.25 39.29
N TYR A 159 0.99 5.10 39.90
CA TYR A 159 1.60 3.83 39.55
C TYR A 159 1.30 3.38 38.10
N ASP A 160 0.18 3.81 37.52
CA ASP A 160 -0.28 3.36 36.19
C ASP A 160 0.18 4.28 35.06
N GLY A 161 0.81 5.42 35.36
CA GLY A 161 1.30 6.36 34.37
C GLY A 161 1.30 7.82 34.82
N THR A 162 1.36 8.73 33.85
CA THR A 162 1.35 10.18 34.07
C THR A 162 0.07 10.76 33.48
N LYS A 163 -0.69 11.47 34.30
CA LYS A 163 -1.87 12.22 33.87
C LYS A 163 -1.53 13.71 33.83
N LEU A 164 -1.80 14.33 32.70
CA LEU A 164 -1.68 15.76 32.46
C LEU A 164 -3.06 16.34 32.20
N SER A 165 -3.47 17.32 33.00
CA SER A 165 -4.68 18.12 32.78
C SER A 165 -4.26 19.51 32.30
N MET A 166 -4.73 19.91 31.13
CA MET A 166 -4.56 21.26 30.58
C MET A 166 -5.88 21.99 30.75
N ILE A 167 -5.92 22.95 31.69
CA ILE A 167 -7.17 23.58 32.16
C ILE A 167 -7.26 25.01 31.63
N LEU A 168 -8.29 25.31 30.84
CA LEU A 168 -8.68 26.67 30.45
C LEU A 168 -9.82 27.15 31.39
N SER A 169 -9.52 28.04 32.28
CA SER A 169 -10.52 28.64 33.20
C SER A 169 -11.18 29.83 32.53
N VAL A 170 -12.50 29.79 32.36
CA VAL A 170 -13.34 30.88 31.87
C VAL A 170 -13.81 31.77 33.00
N SER A 171 -14.19 31.15 34.16
CA SER A 171 -14.51 31.79 35.43
C SER A 171 -14.23 30.80 36.58
N GLU A 172 -14.51 31.18 37.83
CA GLU A 172 -14.25 30.32 39.01
C GLU A 172 -14.86 28.91 38.90
N ASN A 173 -16.03 28.76 38.29
CA ASN A 173 -16.76 27.48 38.18
C ASN A 173 -16.95 27.03 36.71
N GLN A 174 -16.25 27.66 35.77
CA GLN A 174 -16.38 27.38 34.35
C GLN A 174 -15.01 27.11 33.74
N PHE A 175 -14.80 25.89 33.34
CA PHE A 175 -13.50 25.49 32.76
C PHE A 175 -13.67 24.43 31.66
N LEU A 176 -12.68 24.42 30.78
CA LEU A 176 -12.45 23.37 29.78
C LEU A 176 -11.15 22.67 30.12
N ASN A 177 -11.16 21.35 30.15
CA ASN A 177 -10.00 20.53 30.50
C ASN A 177 -9.68 19.54 29.33
N PHE A 178 -8.47 19.62 28.81
CA PHE A 178 -7.89 18.60 27.96
C PHE A 178 -7.05 17.69 28.83
N GLU A 179 -7.48 16.46 29.00
CA GLU A 179 -6.86 15.48 29.88
C GLU A 179 -6.14 14.42 29.06
N TYR A 180 -4.85 14.28 29.29
CA TYR A 180 -4.00 13.29 28.66
C TYR A 180 -3.47 12.32 29.71
N THR A 181 -3.72 11.02 29.55
CA THR A 181 -3.15 10.00 30.43
C THR A 181 -2.20 9.13 29.61
N LEU A 182 -0.91 9.20 29.95
CA LEU A 182 0.16 8.43 29.32
C LEU A 182 0.48 7.22 30.19
N PRO A 183 0.14 5.99 29.77
CA PRO A 183 0.51 4.76 30.47
C PRO A 183 2.03 4.63 30.58
N LYS A 184 2.50 3.79 31.51
CA LYS A 184 3.93 3.58 31.79
C LYS A 184 4.71 3.08 30.56
N ASN A 185 4.08 2.34 29.66
CA ASN A 185 4.66 1.84 28.43
C ASN A 185 3.63 1.85 27.29
N GLY A 186 4.12 1.71 26.06
CA GLY A 186 3.30 1.67 24.83
C GLY A 186 3.07 3.05 24.23
N PHE A 187 2.30 3.06 23.14
CA PHE A 187 2.12 4.18 22.22
C PHE A 187 0.72 4.80 22.29
N MET A 188 -0.17 4.28 23.14
CA MET A 188 -1.54 4.76 23.28
C MET A 188 -1.63 5.77 24.43
N ILE A 189 -2.24 6.91 24.16
CA ILE A 189 -2.49 8.01 25.08
C ILE A 189 -4.00 8.11 25.24
N ASN A 190 -4.53 7.97 26.45
CA ASN A 190 -5.94 8.26 26.68
C ASN A 190 -6.12 9.79 26.66
N PHE A 191 -7.01 10.27 25.81
CA PHE A 191 -7.28 11.69 25.61
C PHE A 191 -8.76 11.96 25.86
N SER A 192 -9.07 12.94 26.71
CA SER A 192 -10.45 13.35 26.91
C SER A 192 -10.59 14.87 27.00
N ILE A 193 -11.75 15.34 26.55
CA ILE A 193 -12.13 16.75 26.59
C ILE A 193 -13.36 16.85 27.48
N LYS A 194 -13.22 17.57 28.60
CA LYS A 194 -14.28 17.74 29.58
C LYS A 194 -14.51 19.22 29.87
N SER A 195 -15.76 19.63 30.00
CA SER A 195 -16.14 20.96 30.43
C SER A 195 -16.91 20.91 31.73
N SER A 196 -16.92 22.01 32.43
CA SER A 196 -17.80 22.24 33.60
C SER A 196 -18.33 23.67 33.54
N GLY A 197 -19.63 23.82 33.78
CA GLY A 197 -20.31 25.13 33.76
C GLY A 197 -20.50 25.73 32.35
N PHE A 198 -20.29 24.98 31.29
CA PHE A 198 -20.32 25.45 29.89
C PHE A 198 -21.75 25.69 29.36
N ARG A 199 -22.79 25.22 30.06
CA ARG A 199 -24.18 25.47 29.68
C ARG A 199 -24.50 26.94 29.48
N ASN A 200 -23.84 27.84 30.22
CA ASN A 200 -24.01 29.29 30.14
C ASN A 200 -22.91 29.98 29.30
N VAL A 201 -22.11 29.23 28.59
CA VAL A 201 -20.95 29.70 27.81
C VAL A 201 -21.08 29.40 26.34
N ILE A 202 -21.50 28.19 25.99
CA ILE A 202 -21.57 27.66 24.62
C ILE A 202 -22.97 27.83 24.04
N ASP A 203 -23.04 28.21 22.77
CA ASP A 203 -24.25 28.14 21.94
C ASP A 203 -24.52 26.69 21.55
N ASN A 204 -25.45 26.05 22.28
CA ASN A 204 -25.81 24.63 22.09
C ASN A 204 -26.56 24.34 20.77
N GLN A 205 -26.92 25.38 20.01
CA GLN A 205 -27.58 25.19 18.71
C GLN A 205 -26.56 25.04 17.57
N ARG A 206 -25.29 25.28 17.83
CA ARG A 206 -24.22 25.18 16.85
C ARG A 206 -23.27 24.04 17.16
N SER A 207 -22.77 23.42 16.11
CA SER A 207 -21.83 22.31 16.22
C SER A 207 -20.51 22.75 16.84
N ILE A 208 -19.97 21.94 17.74
CA ILE A 208 -18.61 22.04 18.25
C ILE A 208 -17.74 21.14 17.39
N GLN A 209 -16.64 21.70 16.88
CA GLN A 209 -15.74 20.96 16.00
C GLN A 209 -14.40 20.73 16.69
N LEU A 210 -13.97 19.48 16.80
CA LEU A 210 -12.59 19.12 17.06
C LEU A 210 -11.86 19.09 15.72
N ASN A 211 -10.93 20.01 15.51
CA ASN A 211 -10.10 20.02 14.31
C ASN A 211 -8.76 19.38 14.63
N TRP A 212 -8.33 18.48 13.76
CA TRP A 212 -7.02 17.85 13.81
C TRP A 212 -6.32 18.04 12.48
N ASP A 213 -5.20 18.76 12.48
CA ASP A 213 -4.34 19.05 11.33
C ASP A 213 -2.93 18.54 11.63
N LEU A 214 -2.35 17.76 10.70
CA LEU A 214 -1.01 17.23 10.79
C LEU A 214 -0.30 17.29 9.45
N LYS A 215 0.82 18.01 9.41
CA LYS A 215 1.78 17.92 8.30
C LYS A 215 2.77 16.80 8.59
N ALA A 216 2.69 15.73 7.81
CA ALA A 216 3.51 14.54 7.99
C ALA A 216 4.99 14.84 7.74
N LEU A 217 5.83 14.70 8.76
CA LEU A 217 7.29 14.82 8.68
C LEU A 217 7.86 13.68 7.84
N ARG A 218 8.82 13.99 6.97
CA ARG A 218 9.52 12.99 6.18
C ARG A 218 10.36 12.07 7.06
N GLN A 219 10.12 10.75 6.95
CA GLN A 219 10.78 9.71 7.73
C GLN A 219 11.61 8.73 6.89
N ALA A 220 11.48 8.77 5.55
CA ALA A 220 12.17 7.85 4.66
C ALA A 220 13.11 8.56 3.66
N LYS A 221 14.10 7.79 3.15
CA LYS A 221 15.09 8.26 2.18
C LYS A 221 14.42 8.75 0.87
N SER A 222 13.43 8.03 0.36
CA SER A 222 12.65 8.40 -0.82
C SER A 222 11.33 9.03 -0.42
N VAL A 223 11.15 10.31 -0.76
CA VAL A 223 9.90 11.06 -0.54
C VAL A 223 8.72 10.44 -1.29
N GLU A 224 8.95 10.06 -2.57
CA GLU A 224 7.90 9.48 -3.41
C GLU A 224 7.48 8.10 -2.91
N TYR A 225 8.45 7.28 -2.47
CA TYR A 225 8.19 5.96 -1.91
C TYR A 225 7.40 6.07 -0.60
N GLU A 226 7.82 6.98 0.31
CA GLU A 226 7.09 7.25 1.55
C GLU A 226 5.67 7.76 1.27
N ASN A 227 5.51 8.72 0.34
CA ASN A 227 4.21 9.26 -0.01
C ASN A 227 3.24 8.19 -0.55
N ARG A 228 3.74 7.20 -1.29
CA ARG A 228 2.93 6.09 -1.83
C ARG A 228 2.24 5.28 -0.74
N TYR A 229 2.91 5.11 0.41
CA TYR A 229 2.42 4.34 1.57
C TYR A 229 1.93 5.23 2.71
N SER A 230 1.86 6.55 2.50
CA SER A 230 1.31 7.51 3.45
C SER A 230 -0.11 7.86 3.05
N GLN A 231 -1.09 7.41 3.85
CA GLN A 231 -2.52 7.55 3.54
C GLN A 231 -3.31 7.89 4.80
N LEU A 232 -4.41 8.62 4.62
CA LEU A 232 -5.43 8.78 5.65
C LEU A 232 -6.39 7.59 5.55
N TYR A 233 -6.47 6.80 6.63
CA TYR A 233 -7.45 5.73 6.81
C TYR A 233 -8.50 6.12 7.83
N TYR A 234 -9.69 5.57 7.72
CA TYR A 234 -10.76 5.72 8.71
C TYR A 234 -11.64 4.47 8.74
N GLN A 235 -12.22 4.21 9.92
CA GLN A 235 -13.20 3.15 10.10
C GLN A 235 -14.58 3.77 10.30
N TYR A 236 -15.60 3.21 9.66
CA TYR A 236 -16.97 3.70 9.67
C TYR A 236 -17.97 2.54 9.62
N GLU A 237 -19.24 2.81 9.92
CA GLU A 237 -20.34 1.84 9.85
C GLU A 237 -20.01 0.47 10.49
N GLY A 238 -19.51 0.47 11.71
CA GLY A 238 -19.07 -0.72 12.42
C GLY A 238 -17.59 -1.02 12.18
N ASP A 239 -17.27 -2.03 11.35
CA ASP A 239 -15.87 -2.46 11.15
C ASP A 239 -15.35 -2.21 9.71
N GLU A 240 -16.07 -1.44 8.88
CA GLU A 240 -15.61 -1.14 7.53
C GLU A 240 -14.49 -0.09 7.55
N THR A 241 -13.40 -0.37 6.84
CA THR A 241 -12.23 0.52 6.74
C THR A 241 -12.08 1.03 5.32
N ASN A 242 -11.86 2.33 5.18
CA ASN A 242 -11.61 2.99 3.91
C ASN A 242 -10.46 4.00 4.02
N TYR A 243 -10.01 4.57 2.89
CA TYR A 243 -8.88 5.50 2.85
C TYR A 243 -9.05 6.58 1.78
N LEU A 244 -8.33 7.68 1.93
CA LEU A 244 -8.17 8.69 0.90
C LEU A 244 -6.98 8.36 -0.01
N SER A 245 -7.02 8.82 -1.27
CA SER A 245 -5.95 8.57 -2.25
C SER A 245 -4.58 9.06 -1.76
N SER A 246 -3.54 8.24 -1.97
CA SER A 246 -2.15 8.66 -1.71
C SER A 246 -1.54 9.46 -2.86
N TYR A 247 -2.14 9.42 -4.06
CA TYR A 247 -1.58 9.99 -5.29
C TYR A 247 -2.09 11.38 -5.62
N SER A 248 -3.29 11.72 -5.17
CA SER A 248 -3.97 12.99 -5.46
C SER A 248 -4.52 13.61 -4.20
N ASP A 249 -4.70 14.91 -4.22
CA ASP A 249 -5.48 15.62 -3.22
C ASP A 249 -6.91 15.08 -3.22
N SER A 250 -7.45 14.83 -2.04
CA SER A 250 -8.77 14.24 -1.87
C SER A 250 -9.41 14.70 -0.57
N ASP A 251 -10.72 14.84 -0.61
CA ASP A 251 -11.57 15.14 0.53
C ASP A 251 -12.77 14.21 0.58
N LYS A 252 -13.33 14.01 1.74
CA LYS A 252 -14.52 13.20 1.96
C LYS A 252 -15.23 13.60 3.26
N THR A 253 -16.55 13.43 3.28
CA THR A 253 -17.35 13.45 4.51
C THR A 253 -17.91 12.05 4.74
N GLU A 254 -17.86 11.57 5.98
CA GLU A 254 -18.30 10.23 6.35
C GLU A 254 -19.08 10.23 7.65
N ASN A 255 -19.98 9.26 7.81
CA ASN A 255 -20.81 9.07 9.00
C ASN A 255 -20.35 7.88 9.81
N SER A 256 -20.71 7.86 11.09
CA SER A 256 -20.43 6.74 12.00
C SER A 256 -18.95 6.37 12.07
N VAL A 257 -18.08 7.38 12.10
CA VAL A 257 -16.62 7.21 12.14
C VAL A 257 -16.17 6.81 13.53
N SER A 258 -15.45 5.70 13.64
CA SER A 258 -14.93 5.14 14.90
C SER A 258 -13.47 5.52 15.15
N TRP A 259 -12.62 5.56 14.12
CA TRP A 259 -11.25 6.05 14.23
C TRP A 259 -10.75 6.65 12.91
N ILE A 260 -9.73 7.52 13.05
CA ILE A 260 -9.06 8.23 11.96
C ILE A 260 -7.56 8.00 12.12
N SER A 261 -6.87 7.64 11.04
CA SER A 261 -5.46 7.32 11.02
C SER A 261 -4.73 8.19 10.00
N TYR A 262 -3.72 8.92 10.44
CA TYR A 262 -2.78 9.68 9.62
C TYR A 262 -1.51 8.85 9.44
N GLY A 263 -1.53 7.97 8.43
CA GLY A 263 -0.41 7.08 8.13
C GLY A 263 0.76 7.82 7.50
N GLN A 264 1.97 7.57 8.02
CA GLN A 264 3.24 8.09 7.55
C GLN A 264 4.17 6.92 7.24
N HIS A 265 3.77 6.05 6.31
CA HIS A 265 4.45 4.82 5.93
C HIS A 265 4.62 3.85 7.12
N PHE A 266 5.79 3.89 7.79
CA PHE A 266 6.11 3.02 8.93
C PHE A 266 5.61 3.52 10.28
N PHE A 267 5.03 4.69 10.34
CA PHE A 267 4.51 5.28 11.56
C PHE A 267 3.08 5.76 11.37
N ASN A 268 2.37 5.93 12.47
CA ASN A 268 0.98 6.30 12.43
C ASN A 268 0.61 7.20 13.61
N SER A 269 -0.31 8.13 13.36
CA SER A 269 -1.05 8.86 14.38
C SER A 269 -2.52 8.52 14.21
N ILE A 270 -3.13 7.85 15.22
CA ILE A 270 -4.53 7.37 15.12
C ILE A 270 -5.33 7.98 16.25
N LEU A 271 -6.42 8.66 15.91
CA LEU A 271 -7.42 9.14 16.85
C LEU A 271 -8.60 8.18 16.86
N ILE A 272 -8.87 7.55 18.00
CA ILE A 272 -9.95 6.59 18.22
C ILE A 272 -11.03 7.30 19.02
N LEU A 273 -12.26 7.31 18.49
CA LEU A 273 -13.43 7.91 19.12
C LEU A 273 -14.17 6.82 19.90
N ASN A 274 -14.44 7.03 21.20
CA ASN A 274 -15.17 6.04 22.00
C ASN A 274 -16.61 5.85 21.51
N ASN A 275 -17.20 6.91 20.94
CA ASN A 275 -18.49 6.84 20.28
C ASN A 275 -18.34 7.22 18.81
N PRO A 276 -18.85 6.42 17.87
CA PRO A 276 -18.85 6.76 16.45
C PRO A 276 -19.53 8.12 16.22
N THR A 277 -18.94 8.92 15.33
CA THR A 277 -19.36 10.29 15.06
C THR A 277 -19.73 10.47 13.60
N ASP A 278 -20.86 11.16 13.35
CA ASP A 278 -21.36 11.47 12.02
C ASP A 278 -20.75 12.77 11.46
N GLU A 279 -20.86 12.98 10.16
CA GLU A 279 -20.42 14.19 9.45
C GLU A 279 -18.95 14.57 9.68
N VAL A 280 -18.08 13.57 9.83
CA VAL A 280 -16.63 13.79 9.93
C VAL A 280 -16.09 14.13 8.55
N VAL A 281 -15.42 15.28 8.44
CA VAL A 281 -14.79 15.75 7.20
C VAL A 281 -13.31 15.41 7.22
N PHE A 282 -12.82 14.83 6.13
CA PHE A 282 -11.41 14.49 5.90
C PHE A 282 -10.85 15.23 4.72
N GLU A 283 -9.60 15.61 4.81
CA GLU A 283 -8.83 16.16 3.69
C GLU A 283 -7.39 15.61 3.74
N SER A 284 -6.86 15.23 2.58
CA SER A 284 -5.48 14.80 2.42
C SER A 284 -4.86 15.51 1.22
N LYS A 285 -3.76 16.25 1.43
CA LYS A 285 -3.04 17.00 0.39
C LYS A 285 -1.59 16.60 0.34
N LYS A 286 -1.05 16.46 -0.87
CA LYS A 286 0.38 16.28 -1.12
C LYS A 286 1.10 17.64 -0.98
N LEU A 287 2.23 17.68 -0.25
CA LEU A 287 2.95 18.93 0.05
C LEU A 287 4.25 19.12 -0.75
N PHE A 288 4.56 18.27 -1.72
CA PHE A 288 5.74 18.40 -2.57
C PHE A 288 5.37 18.16 -4.03
N GLU A 289 6.02 18.87 -4.95
CA GLU A 289 5.85 18.70 -6.40
C GLU A 289 6.98 17.86 -7.00
N ASP A 290 8.22 18.10 -6.57
CA ASP A 290 9.41 17.41 -7.04
C ASP A 290 10.09 16.57 -5.96
N GLN A 291 10.88 15.56 -6.38
CA GLN A 291 11.64 14.67 -5.48
C GLN A 291 12.85 15.37 -4.82
N GLY A 292 12.73 16.66 -4.49
CA GLY A 292 13.81 17.45 -3.92
C GLY A 292 14.37 16.88 -2.61
N LYS A 293 15.69 16.99 -2.41
CA LYS A 293 16.39 16.53 -1.19
C LYS A 293 15.92 17.27 0.08
N ASP A 294 15.34 18.47 -0.08
CA ASP A 294 14.98 19.38 1.01
C ASP A 294 13.50 19.32 1.42
N VAL A 295 12.76 18.31 0.98
CA VAL A 295 11.35 18.13 1.38
C VAL A 295 11.31 17.75 2.85
N LEU A 296 10.67 18.61 3.67
CA LEU A 296 10.48 18.39 5.10
C LEU A 296 9.15 17.67 5.40
N TYR A 297 8.10 18.00 4.67
CA TYR A 297 6.75 17.46 4.85
C TYR A 297 6.28 16.75 3.60
N THR A 298 5.67 15.58 3.75
CA THR A 298 5.18 14.78 2.63
C THR A 298 3.70 15.04 2.34
N LYS A 299 2.87 15.13 3.39
CA LYS A 299 1.42 15.31 3.30
C LYS A 299 0.89 16.27 4.35
N ASN A 300 -0.27 16.87 4.05
CA ASN A 300 -1.13 17.54 5.03
C ASN A 300 -2.42 16.74 5.18
N TYR A 301 -2.70 16.29 6.40
CA TYR A 301 -3.94 15.63 6.79
C TYR A 301 -4.76 16.58 7.66
N ILE A 302 -6.04 16.71 7.35
CA ILE A 302 -6.98 17.54 8.10
C ILE A 302 -8.23 16.73 8.38
N SER A 303 -8.72 16.78 9.63
CA SER A 303 -10.02 16.22 9.99
C SER A 303 -10.79 17.21 10.84
N SER A 304 -12.09 17.34 10.57
CA SER A 304 -13.04 18.11 11.38
C SER A 304 -14.09 17.16 11.92
N ILE A 305 -14.13 17.03 13.25
CA ILE A 305 -14.90 16.00 13.97
C ILE A 305 -15.94 16.71 14.83
N PRO A 306 -17.25 16.58 14.52
CA PRO A 306 -18.31 17.13 15.36
C PRO A 306 -18.33 16.45 16.72
N LEU A 307 -18.35 17.24 17.80
CA LEU A 307 -18.50 16.74 19.15
C LEU A 307 -19.91 17.01 19.68
N VAL A 308 -20.47 16.02 20.37
CA VAL A 308 -21.80 16.09 20.96
C VAL A 308 -21.72 16.53 22.42
N LEU A 309 -22.61 17.42 22.83
CA LEU A 309 -22.78 17.82 24.22
C LEU A 309 -23.69 16.84 24.97
N ASP A 310 -23.25 16.38 26.14
CA ASP A 310 -24.13 15.72 27.11
C ASP A 310 -24.59 16.75 28.15
N LYS A 311 -25.91 16.99 28.23
CA LYS A 311 -26.52 17.97 29.17
C LYS A 311 -25.87 19.37 29.08
N SER A 312 -25.48 19.79 27.91
CA SER A 312 -24.80 21.06 27.64
C SER A 312 -23.34 21.13 28.17
N GLU A 313 -22.74 20.00 28.46
CA GLU A 313 -21.32 19.88 28.81
C GLU A 313 -20.59 18.99 27.80
N LEU A 314 -19.31 19.26 27.62
CA LEU A 314 -18.42 18.38 26.89
C LEU A 314 -17.94 17.24 27.80
N ASN A 315 -18.09 16.01 27.34
CA ASN A 315 -17.50 14.83 27.94
C ASN A 315 -17.16 13.83 26.83
N SER A 316 -16.12 14.16 26.07
CA SER A 316 -15.67 13.33 24.95
C SER A 316 -14.42 12.57 25.34
N GLU A 317 -14.51 11.25 25.34
CA GLU A 317 -13.39 10.35 25.58
C GLU A 317 -12.88 9.77 24.27
N MET A 318 -11.58 9.75 24.09
CA MET A 318 -10.87 9.34 22.90
C MET A 318 -9.54 8.68 23.29
N ASN A 319 -8.93 7.99 22.34
CA ASN A 319 -7.56 7.50 22.49
C ASN A 319 -6.72 8.00 21.30
N LEU A 320 -5.50 8.45 21.58
CA LEU A 320 -4.56 8.92 20.59
C LEU A 320 -3.36 7.96 20.55
N TYR A 321 -3.22 7.22 19.48
CA TYR A 321 -2.04 6.40 19.20
C TYR A 321 -1.01 7.21 18.43
N ILE A 322 0.24 7.22 18.89
CA ILE A 322 1.38 7.80 18.17
C ILE A 322 2.52 6.78 18.22
N GLY A 323 2.78 6.10 17.12
CA GLY A 323 3.74 4.99 17.18
C GLY A 323 3.99 4.29 15.85
N PRO A 324 4.69 3.14 15.91
CA PRO A 324 5.02 2.34 14.74
C PRO A 324 3.78 1.71 14.08
N ASN A 325 3.76 1.71 12.76
CA ASN A 325 2.74 1.04 11.95
C ASN A 325 3.06 -0.46 11.83
N ASP A 326 3.21 -1.12 12.98
CA ASP A 326 3.60 -2.53 13.09
C ASP A 326 2.37 -3.38 13.43
N TYR A 327 2.13 -4.42 12.61
CA TYR A 327 1.00 -5.32 12.78
C TYR A 327 0.99 -6.01 14.15
N ASP A 328 2.15 -6.45 14.65
CA ASP A 328 2.27 -7.14 15.94
C ASP A 328 2.01 -6.21 17.13
N ILE A 329 2.24 -4.92 16.98
CA ILE A 329 1.92 -3.89 17.98
C ILE A 329 0.44 -3.50 17.88
N LEU A 330 -0.02 -3.12 16.68
CA LEU A 330 -1.37 -2.58 16.48
C LEU A 330 -2.48 -3.59 16.78
N LYS A 331 -2.24 -4.88 16.54
CA LYS A 331 -3.23 -5.95 16.83
C LYS A 331 -3.51 -6.15 18.32
N ASN A 332 -2.65 -5.62 19.22
CA ASN A 332 -2.85 -5.72 20.67
C ASN A 332 -3.77 -4.61 21.21
N TYR A 333 -4.12 -3.63 20.38
CA TYR A 333 -5.09 -2.59 20.70
C TYR A 333 -6.46 -2.95 20.14
N ASP A 334 -7.50 -2.47 20.84
CA ASP A 334 -8.88 -2.65 20.41
C ASP A 334 -9.21 -1.86 19.13
N ASN A 335 -10.45 -2.00 18.65
CA ASN A 335 -11.01 -1.28 17.49
C ASN A 335 -10.34 -1.59 16.14
N ASN A 336 -9.63 -2.72 16.02
CA ASN A 336 -9.05 -3.18 14.74
C ASN A 336 -8.15 -2.14 14.04
N ILE A 337 -7.46 -1.28 14.80
CA ILE A 337 -6.62 -0.21 14.25
C ILE A 337 -5.48 -0.72 13.34
N TYR A 338 -5.14 -2.02 13.41
CA TYR A 338 -4.20 -2.66 12.49
C TYR A 338 -4.71 -2.67 11.03
N GLU A 339 -6.00 -2.39 10.78
CA GLU A 339 -6.54 -2.27 9.43
C GLU A 339 -6.12 -0.96 8.73
N SER A 340 -5.49 -0.03 9.46
CA SER A 340 -4.76 1.10 8.86
C SER A 340 -3.52 0.66 8.07
N ILE A 341 -3.09 -0.61 8.16
CA ILE A 341 -2.02 -1.19 7.35
C ILE A 341 -2.60 -1.74 6.05
N TYR A 342 -2.09 -1.29 4.90
CA TYR A 342 -2.51 -1.81 3.60
C TYR A 342 -1.89 -3.18 3.29
N PHE A 343 -2.57 -4.25 3.64
CA PHE A 343 -2.10 -5.63 3.35
C PHE A 343 -2.19 -6.02 1.86
N GLY A 344 -2.85 -5.24 1.03
CA GLY A 344 -3.23 -5.59 -0.34
C GLY A 344 -4.72 -5.96 -0.45
N TRP A 345 -5.27 -5.96 -1.65
CA TRP A 345 -6.68 -6.22 -1.89
C TRP A 345 -7.00 -7.73 -2.07
N GLY A 346 -8.18 -8.15 -1.64
CA GLY A 346 -8.73 -9.48 -1.88
C GLY A 346 -7.83 -10.62 -1.39
N ILE A 347 -7.57 -11.61 -2.26
CA ILE A 347 -6.74 -12.78 -1.92
C ILE A 347 -5.30 -12.41 -1.55
N PHE A 348 -4.76 -11.32 -2.06
CA PHE A 348 -3.39 -10.89 -1.79
C PHE A 348 -3.26 -10.36 -0.35
N GLY A 349 -4.22 -9.55 0.10
CA GLY A 349 -4.31 -9.11 1.49
C GLY A 349 -4.49 -10.28 2.44
N TRP A 350 -5.32 -11.28 2.07
CA TRP A 350 -5.48 -12.50 2.85
C TRP A 350 -4.16 -13.29 2.97
N ILE A 351 -3.42 -13.48 1.86
CA ILE A 351 -2.10 -14.16 1.88
C ILE A 351 -1.13 -13.41 2.80
N ASN A 352 -1.07 -12.07 2.71
CA ASN A 352 -0.20 -11.28 3.57
C ASN A 352 -0.59 -11.43 5.04
N ARG A 353 -1.84 -11.17 5.40
CA ARG A 353 -2.32 -11.17 6.77
C ARG A 353 -2.17 -12.52 7.48
N PHE A 354 -2.45 -13.63 6.76
CA PHE A 354 -2.49 -14.96 7.38
C PHE A 354 -1.27 -15.83 7.09
N ILE A 355 -0.45 -15.49 6.11
CA ILE A 355 0.73 -16.27 5.75
C ILE A 355 2.01 -15.47 5.96
N TYR A 356 2.24 -14.36 5.23
CA TYR A 356 3.55 -13.71 5.22
C TYR A 356 3.85 -12.92 6.49
N PHE A 357 2.93 -12.14 7.04
CA PHE A 357 3.17 -11.42 8.30
C PHE A 357 3.42 -12.37 9.47
N PRO A 358 2.59 -13.39 9.74
CA PRO A 358 2.86 -14.36 10.81
C PRO A 358 4.15 -15.15 10.60
N LEU A 359 4.42 -15.59 9.36
CA LEU A 359 5.64 -16.34 9.03
C LEU A 359 6.88 -15.49 9.25
N PHE A 360 6.89 -14.24 8.73
CA PHE A 360 8.02 -13.34 8.88
C PHE A 360 8.22 -12.93 10.35
N GLY A 361 7.15 -12.59 11.07
CA GLY A 361 7.18 -12.28 12.50
C GLY A 361 7.73 -13.45 13.35
N PHE A 362 7.37 -14.71 13.00
CA PHE A 362 7.95 -15.89 13.64
C PHE A 362 9.45 -16.02 13.35
N LEU A 363 9.85 -15.92 12.08
CA LEU A 363 11.26 -16.07 11.68
C LEU A 363 12.15 -14.95 12.26
N SER A 364 11.65 -13.73 12.34
CA SER A 364 12.38 -12.58 12.87
C SER A 364 12.70 -12.67 14.36
N LYS A 365 12.02 -13.57 15.11
CA LYS A 365 12.36 -13.85 16.51
C LYS A 365 13.67 -14.63 16.66
N PHE A 366 14.05 -15.42 15.66
CA PHE A 366 15.20 -16.33 15.71
C PHE A 366 16.35 -15.89 14.81
N PHE A 367 16.06 -15.14 13.76
CA PHE A 367 17.01 -14.79 12.71
C PHE A 367 17.06 -13.28 12.47
N SER A 368 18.19 -12.77 12.01
CA SER A 368 18.27 -11.41 11.48
C SER A 368 17.33 -11.24 10.27
N ALA A 369 16.88 -10.01 10.03
CA ALA A 369 15.85 -9.72 9.02
C ALA A 369 16.17 -10.28 7.62
N GLY A 370 17.41 -10.12 7.14
CA GLY A 370 17.84 -10.67 5.84
C GLY A 370 17.82 -12.21 5.80
N ILE A 371 18.23 -12.86 6.88
CA ILE A 371 18.18 -14.32 6.99
C ILE A 371 16.72 -14.80 7.08
N ALA A 372 15.86 -14.06 7.79
CA ALA A 372 14.43 -14.35 7.84
C ALA A 372 13.76 -14.27 6.44
N VAL A 373 14.14 -13.29 5.60
CA VAL A 373 13.71 -13.22 4.20
C VAL A 373 14.17 -14.46 3.41
N ILE A 374 15.41 -14.91 3.61
CA ILE A 374 15.92 -16.11 2.94
C ILE A 374 15.11 -17.35 3.36
N PHE A 375 14.89 -17.58 4.67
CA PHE A 375 14.09 -18.70 5.14
C PHE A 375 12.63 -18.63 4.66
N MET A 376 12.02 -17.45 4.70
CA MET A 376 10.68 -17.24 4.15
C MET A 376 10.64 -17.61 2.66
N THR A 377 11.68 -17.26 1.89
CA THR A 377 11.82 -17.64 0.47
C THR A 377 11.92 -19.15 0.30
N ILE A 378 12.74 -19.81 1.10
CA ILE A 378 12.90 -21.29 1.07
C ILE A 378 11.57 -21.97 1.34
N ILE A 379 10.85 -21.56 2.41
CA ILE A 379 9.55 -22.13 2.78
C ILE A 379 8.53 -21.93 1.66
N THR A 380 8.45 -20.74 1.10
CA THR A 380 7.55 -20.43 -0.03
C THR A 380 7.86 -21.31 -1.24
N ARG A 381 9.16 -21.49 -1.58
CA ARG A 381 9.58 -22.32 -2.72
C ARG A 381 9.34 -23.81 -2.47
N LEU A 382 9.54 -24.29 -1.25
CA LEU A 382 9.20 -25.67 -0.88
C LEU A 382 7.69 -25.93 -0.98
N ALA A 383 6.86 -25.01 -0.52
CA ALA A 383 5.40 -25.10 -0.67
C ALA A 383 4.97 -25.14 -2.15
N MET A 384 5.67 -24.42 -3.03
CA MET A 384 5.43 -24.39 -4.49
C MET A 384 6.05 -25.57 -5.25
N SER A 385 6.93 -26.36 -4.61
CA SER A 385 7.71 -27.42 -5.28
C SER A 385 6.87 -28.52 -5.94
N PRO A 386 5.69 -28.95 -5.44
CA PRO A 386 4.87 -29.96 -6.11
C PRO A 386 4.34 -29.48 -7.48
N VAL A 387 3.99 -28.19 -7.57
CA VAL A 387 3.53 -27.57 -8.83
C VAL A 387 4.70 -27.50 -9.81
N THR A 388 5.84 -27.02 -9.34
CA THR A 388 7.08 -26.90 -10.10
C THR A 388 7.53 -28.26 -10.66
N TYR A 389 7.50 -29.33 -9.86
CA TYR A 389 7.83 -30.70 -10.27
C TYR A 389 6.95 -31.19 -11.45
N LYS A 390 5.62 -31.07 -11.32
CA LYS A 390 4.69 -31.48 -12.40
C LYS A 390 4.97 -30.76 -13.71
N THR A 391 5.34 -29.49 -13.62
CA THR A 391 5.69 -28.67 -14.80
C THR A 391 6.99 -29.16 -15.46
N TYR A 392 8.02 -29.46 -14.69
CA TYR A 392 9.29 -29.94 -15.25
C TYR A 392 9.14 -31.32 -15.88
N VAL A 393 8.34 -32.23 -15.29
CA VAL A 393 8.00 -33.51 -15.92
C VAL A 393 7.29 -33.30 -17.26
N SER A 394 6.34 -32.37 -17.33
CA SER A 394 5.67 -32.02 -18.60
C SER A 394 6.62 -31.44 -19.63
N GLN A 395 7.53 -30.53 -19.22
CA GLN A 395 8.56 -29.98 -20.10
C GLN A 395 9.53 -31.06 -20.62
N ALA A 396 9.90 -32.04 -19.78
CA ALA A 396 10.72 -33.17 -20.19
C ALA A 396 10.02 -34.03 -21.24
N ARG A 397 8.71 -34.33 -21.07
CA ARG A 397 7.90 -35.01 -22.09
C ARG A 397 7.88 -34.25 -23.43
N MET A 398 7.69 -32.93 -23.37
CA MET A 398 7.73 -32.10 -24.59
C MET A 398 9.12 -32.09 -25.25
N LYS A 399 10.20 -32.16 -24.47
CA LYS A 399 11.57 -32.25 -25.01
C LYS A 399 11.79 -33.55 -25.79
N VAL A 400 11.34 -34.68 -25.27
CA VAL A 400 11.42 -35.99 -25.89
C VAL A 400 10.64 -36.04 -27.23
N LEU A 401 9.53 -35.28 -27.32
CA LEU A 401 8.70 -35.21 -28.53
C LEU A 401 9.24 -34.26 -29.61
N ARG A 402 10.34 -33.53 -29.37
CA ARG A 402 10.91 -32.57 -30.35
C ARG A 402 11.18 -33.14 -31.74
N PRO A 403 11.77 -34.35 -31.92
CA PRO A 403 11.99 -34.91 -33.25
C PRO A 403 10.68 -35.08 -34.04
N GLU A 404 9.64 -35.64 -33.38
CA GLU A 404 8.33 -35.85 -34.03
C GLU A 404 7.64 -34.50 -34.37
N ILE A 405 7.83 -33.48 -33.52
CA ILE A 405 7.32 -32.14 -33.81
C ILE A 405 8.07 -31.52 -34.99
N ALA A 406 9.38 -31.75 -35.12
CA ALA A 406 10.16 -31.29 -36.27
C ALA A 406 9.65 -31.89 -37.57
N GLU A 407 9.36 -33.20 -37.60
CA GLU A 407 8.75 -33.88 -38.74
C GLU A 407 7.37 -33.29 -39.12
N LEU A 408 6.51 -33.03 -38.12
CA LEU A 408 5.21 -32.37 -38.32
C LEU A 408 5.37 -30.95 -38.87
N ASN A 409 6.38 -30.22 -38.41
CA ASN A 409 6.68 -28.87 -38.86
C ASN A 409 7.11 -28.83 -40.34
N GLU A 410 7.88 -29.80 -40.78
CA GLU A 410 8.28 -29.98 -42.18
C GLU A 410 7.08 -30.39 -43.03
N LYS A 411 6.31 -31.40 -42.60
CA LYS A 411 5.16 -31.95 -43.31
C LYS A 411 4.07 -30.92 -43.56
N TYR A 412 3.83 -30.02 -42.60
CA TYR A 412 2.78 -29.00 -42.69
C TYR A 412 3.35 -27.58 -42.78
N LYS A 413 4.50 -27.39 -43.47
CA LYS A 413 5.22 -26.11 -43.54
C LYS A 413 4.36 -24.95 -44.06
N ASN A 414 3.43 -25.23 -44.96
CA ASN A 414 2.58 -24.24 -45.61
C ASN A 414 1.18 -24.12 -44.99
N ASP A 415 0.84 -24.92 -43.97
CA ASP A 415 -0.45 -24.91 -43.31
C ASP A 415 -0.28 -24.78 -41.78
N ALA A 416 -0.21 -23.54 -41.30
CA ALA A 416 0.02 -23.23 -39.91
C ALA A 416 -1.08 -23.79 -39.00
N VAL A 417 -2.35 -23.85 -39.44
CA VAL A 417 -3.47 -24.33 -38.66
C VAL A 417 -3.38 -25.85 -38.47
N LYS A 418 -3.15 -26.57 -39.57
CA LYS A 418 -3.02 -28.03 -39.55
C LYS A 418 -1.79 -28.49 -38.77
N LYS A 419 -0.68 -27.75 -38.90
CA LYS A 419 0.52 -27.92 -38.09
C LYS A 419 0.21 -27.83 -36.60
N GLN A 420 -0.53 -26.81 -36.17
CA GLN A 420 -0.91 -26.62 -34.77
C GLN A 420 -1.85 -27.72 -34.28
N GLN A 421 -2.84 -28.10 -35.07
CA GLN A 421 -3.77 -29.18 -34.74
C GLN A 421 -3.05 -30.53 -34.55
N GLU A 422 -2.19 -30.92 -35.49
CA GLU A 422 -1.47 -32.18 -35.42
C GLU A 422 -0.43 -32.18 -34.28
N THR A 423 0.22 -31.06 -34.01
CA THR A 423 1.10 -30.90 -32.84
C THR A 423 0.31 -31.06 -31.52
N MET A 424 -0.89 -30.46 -31.43
CA MET A 424 -1.74 -30.60 -30.24
C MET A 424 -2.26 -32.04 -30.10
N LYS A 425 -2.62 -32.72 -31.18
CA LYS A 425 -2.99 -34.14 -31.16
C LYS A 425 -1.83 -35.02 -30.67
N LEU A 426 -0.60 -34.72 -31.12
CA LEU A 426 0.61 -35.44 -30.70
C LEU A 426 0.83 -35.24 -29.17
N TYR A 427 0.74 -34.01 -28.65
CA TYR A 427 0.85 -33.74 -27.22
C TYR A 427 -0.20 -34.49 -26.42
N ASN A 428 -1.46 -34.47 -26.86
CA ASN A 428 -2.55 -35.17 -26.22
C ASN A 428 -2.34 -36.68 -26.17
N LYS A 429 -1.91 -37.29 -27.31
CA LYS A 429 -1.60 -38.73 -27.37
C LYS A 429 -0.42 -39.12 -26.51
N ALA A 430 0.58 -38.27 -26.39
CA ALA A 430 1.76 -38.48 -25.57
C ALA A 430 1.52 -38.24 -24.08
N GLY A 431 0.36 -37.70 -23.70
CA GLY A 431 0.09 -37.28 -22.33
C GLY A 431 0.95 -36.11 -21.86
N ALA A 432 1.44 -35.30 -22.83
CA ALA A 432 2.14 -34.06 -22.57
C ALA A 432 1.16 -32.89 -22.69
N ASN A 433 1.04 -32.08 -21.64
CA ASN A 433 0.15 -30.93 -21.68
C ASN A 433 0.98 -29.63 -21.76
N PRO A 434 0.94 -28.90 -22.89
CA PRO A 434 1.70 -27.67 -23.05
C PRO A 434 1.25 -26.57 -22.08
N LEU A 435 -0.01 -26.60 -21.61
CA LEU A 435 -0.53 -25.65 -20.65
C LEU A 435 0.10 -25.81 -19.25
N LEU A 436 0.62 -27.01 -18.91
CA LEU A 436 1.33 -27.20 -17.64
C LEU A 436 2.62 -26.36 -17.57
N GLY A 437 3.16 -25.93 -18.71
CA GLY A 437 4.33 -25.05 -18.76
C GLY A 437 4.08 -23.65 -18.18
N CYS A 438 2.85 -23.12 -18.26
CA CYS A 438 2.50 -21.80 -17.72
C CYS A 438 1.90 -21.85 -16.30
N VAL A 439 1.55 -23.03 -15.77
CA VAL A 439 0.94 -23.20 -14.45
C VAL A 439 1.77 -22.58 -13.33
N PRO A 440 3.11 -22.75 -13.25
CA PRO A 440 3.90 -22.06 -12.24
C PRO A 440 3.79 -20.54 -12.29
N ALA A 441 3.73 -19.95 -13.49
CA ALA A 441 3.56 -18.51 -13.64
C ALA A 441 2.21 -18.04 -13.07
N LEU A 442 1.13 -18.80 -13.30
CA LEU A 442 -0.19 -18.49 -12.74
C LEU A 442 -0.21 -18.55 -11.20
N PHE A 443 0.46 -19.53 -10.60
CA PHE A 443 0.60 -19.61 -9.14
C PHE A 443 1.59 -18.58 -8.58
N GLN A 444 2.56 -18.17 -9.38
CA GLN A 444 3.55 -17.16 -8.99
C GLN A 444 2.94 -15.75 -8.93
N LEU A 445 1.92 -15.42 -9.75
CA LEU A 445 1.29 -14.09 -9.74
C LEU A 445 0.70 -13.70 -8.38
N PRO A 446 -0.11 -14.53 -7.71
CA PRO A 446 -0.58 -14.23 -6.35
C PRO A 446 0.55 -14.03 -5.35
N VAL A 447 1.56 -14.89 -5.39
CA VAL A 447 2.75 -14.78 -4.53
C VAL A 447 3.52 -13.50 -4.82
N PHE A 448 3.71 -13.17 -6.11
CA PHE A 448 4.38 -11.94 -6.52
C PHE A 448 3.69 -10.71 -5.97
N TYR A 449 2.38 -10.59 -6.21
CA TYR A 449 1.63 -9.41 -5.80
C TYR A 449 1.49 -9.30 -4.27
N ALA A 450 1.29 -10.42 -3.57
CA ALA A 450 1.28 -10.42 -2.12
C ALA A 450 2.61 -9.89 -1.54
N LEU A 451 3.74 -10.41 -2.02
CA LEU A 451 5.06 -9.95 -1.58
C LEU A 451 5.38 -8.52 -2.03
N PHE A 452 4.89 -8.10 -3.20
CA PHE A 452 4.97 -6.72 -3.66
C PHE A 452 4.27 -5.76 -2.67
N CYS A 453 3.14 -6.14 -2.10
CA CYS A 453 2.49 -5.37 -1.05
C CYS A 453 3.18 -5.54 0.32
N PHE A 454 3.74 -6.72 0.63
CA PHE A 454 4.31 -7.05 1.94
C PHE A 454 5.60 -6.29 2.25
N PHE A 455 6.61 -6.35 1.36
CA PHE A 455 7.95 -5.84 1.67
C PHE A 455 8.02 -4.35 1.98
N PRO A 456 7.27 -3.46 1.30
CA PRO A 456 7.27 -2.04 1.62
C PRO A 456 6.73 -1.68 3.00
N ILE A 457 5.78 -2.47 3.50
CA ILE A 457 5.05 -2.18 4.75
C ILE A 457 5.48 -3.05 5.93
N ALA A 458 6.39 -4.00 5.71
CA ALA A 458 6.87 -4.89 6.76
C ALA A 458 7.78 -4.13 7.73
N PHE A 459 7.20 -3.58 8.78
CA PHE A 459 7.89 -2.77 9.80
C PHE A 459 9.18 -3.42 10.35
N PRO A 460 9.23 -4.75 10.63
CA PRO A 460 10.46 -5.38 11.14
C PRO A 460 11.67 -5.35 10.17
N LEU A 461 11.49 -4.93 8.91
CA LEU A 461 12.58 -4.72 7.95
C LEU A 461 13.21 -3.34 8.02
N ARG A 462 12.49 -2.35 8.59
CA ARG A 462 12.91 -0.96 8.63
C ARG A 462 14.20 -0.78 9.42
N GLY A 463 15.19 -0.12 8.79
CA GLY A 463 16.50 0.11 9.39
C GLY A 463 17.31 -1.16 9.66
N LYS A 464 16.94 -2.31 9.07
CA LYS A 464 17.70 -3.56 9.20
C LYS A 464 18.61 -3.76 8.01
N SER A 465 19.91 -3.77 8.29
CA SER A 465 20.94 -4.00 7.27
C SER A 465 21.10 -5.49 6.94
N PHE A 466 21.49 -5.77 5.71
CA PHE A 466 21.91 -7.10 5.27
C PHE A 466 22.90 -7.00 4.12
N LEU A 467 24.08 -7.63 4.28
CA LEU A 467 25.22 -7.51 3.36
C LEU A 467 25.62 -6.02 3.17
N TRP A 468 25.46 -5.48 1.97
CA TRP A 468 25.73 -4.08 1.62
C TRP A 468 24.51 -3.18 1.66
N ALA A 469 23.31 -3.74 1.84
CA ALA A 469 22.09 -2.97 1.97
C ALA A 469 21.94 -2.47 3.41
N ASP A 470 21.91 -1.14 3.59
CA ASP A 470 21.79 -0.52 4.90
C ASP A 470 20.40 -0.68 5.50
N ASP A 471 19.37 -0.70 4.64
CA ASP A 471 17.96 -0.83 5.03
C ASP A 471 17.21 -1.73 4.06
N LEU A 472 16.75 -2.88 4.54
CA LEU A 472 15.98 -3.85 3.76
C LEU A 472 14.59 -3.35 3.34
N SER A 473 14.04 -2.36 4.01
CA SER A 473 12.75 -1.75 3.66
C SER A 473 12.86 -0.68 2.57
N SER A 474 14.07 -0.23 2.26
CA SER A 474 14.39 0.76 1.24
C SER A 474 15.24 0.12 0.13
N TYR A 475 15.55 0.88 -0.91
CA TYR A 475 16.45 0.44 -1.97
C TYR A 475 17.93 0.52 -1.53
N ASP A 476 18.75 -0.42 -2.00
CA ASP A 476 20.20 -0.41 -1.78
C ASP A 476 20.90 0.52 -2.80
N VAL A 477 21.92 1.26 -2.38
CA VAL A 477 22.66 2.17 -3.26
C VAL A 477 24.13 1.80 -3.25
N ILE A 478 24.65 1.36 -4.40
CA ILE A 478 26.08 1.10 -4.59
C ILE A 478 26.78 2.22 -5.37
N ALA A 479 26.02 3.02 -6.12
CA ALA A 479 26.51 4.17 -6.85
C ALA A 479 25.38 5.19 -7.05
N GLU A 480 25.69 6.47 -6.88
CA GLU A 480 24.79 7.58 -7.24
C GLU A 480 25.12 8.04 -8.67
N LEU A 481 24.08 8.36 -9.44
CA LEU A 481 24.19 8.89 -10.80
C LEU A 481 24.09 10.42 -10.74
N PRO A 482 24.87 11.16 -11.55
CA PRO A 482 24.78 12.62 -11.61
C PRO A 482 23.54 13.14 -12.35
N PHE A 483 22.68 12.24 -12.84
CA PHE A 483 21.43 12.51 -13.54
C PHE A 483 20.39 11.44 -13.21
N SER A 484 19.13 11.80 -13.32
CA SER A 484 18.02 10.85 -13.14
C SER A 484 17.61 10.23 -14.47
N ILE A 485 17.55 8.89 -14.50
CA ILE A 485 17.02 8.13 -15.65
C ILE A 485 15.52 7.92 -15.42
N PRO A 486 14.65 8.27 -16.39
CA PRO A 486 13.22 8.04 -16.27
C PRO A 486 12.91 6.58 -15.89
N TRP A 487 12.09 6.37 -14.85
CA TRP A 487 11.68 5.08 -14.28
C TRP A 487 12.78 4.25 -13.60
N TYR A 488 14.05 4.58 -13.78
CA TYR A 488 15.18 3.91 -13.12
C TYR A 488 15.63 4.67 -11.86
N GLY A 489 15.68 6.00 -11.91
CA GLY A 489 16.12 6.84 -10.80
C GLY A 489 17.52 7.42 -11.00
N ASP A 490 18.07 7.94 -9.92
CA ASP A 490 19.37 8.61 -9.84
C ASP A 490 20.45 7.77 -9.13
N HIS A 491 20.19 6.47 -8.97
CA HIS A 491 21.11 5.54 -8.28
C HIS A 491 21.11 4.16 -8.93
N VAL A 492 22.11 3.38 -8.56
CA VAL A 492 22.28 1.98 -8.97
C VAL A 492 22.19 1.09 -7.74
N SER A 493 21.26 0.14 -7.77
CA SER A 493 21.08 -0.87 -6.74
C SER A 493 21.65 -2.23 -7.18
N LEU A 494 22.39 -2.91 -6.32
CA LEU A 494 23.03 -4.19 -6.67
C LEU A 494 22.08 -5.37 -6.55
N LEU A 495 21.21 -5.42 -5.54
CA LEU A 495 20.26 -6.52 -5.37
C LEU A 495 19.31 -6.67 -6.57
N PRO A 496 18.74 -5.59 -7.17
CA PRO A 496 17.98 -5.66 -8.42
C PRO A 496 18.78 -6.21 -9.60
N ILE A 497 20.06 -5.84 -9.72
CA ILE A 497 20.95 -6.38 -10.76
C ILE A 497 21.10 -7.89 -10.60
N LEU A 498 21.42 -8.35 -9.39
CA LEU A 498 21.57 -9.77 -9.10
C LEU A 498 20.27 -10.55 -9.34
N ALA A 499 19.11 -9.99 -8.92
CA ALA A 499 17.80 -10.57 -9.17
C ALA A 499 17.52 -10.69 -10.67
N SER A 500 17.79 -9.64 -11.45
CA SER A 500 17.58 -9.62 -12.91
C SER A 500 18.48 -10.62 -13.63
N ILE A 501 19.73 -10.75 -13.23
CA ILE A 501 20.68 -11.76 -13.73
C ILE A 501 20.13 -13.18 -13.42
N ALA A 502 19.68 -13.42 -12.20
CA ALA A 502 19.11 -14.72 -11.81
C ALA A 502 17.83 -15.05 -12.60
N ILE A 503 16.95 -14.06 -12.81
CA ILE A 503 15.75 -14.19 -13.65
C ILE A 503 16.13 -14.50 -15.11
N PHE A 504 17.16 -13.86 -15.65
CA PHE A 504 17.65 -14.12 -17.00
C PHE A 504 18.11 -15.57 -17.17
N PHE A 505 18.95 -16.07 -16.25
CA PHE A 505 19.41 -17.46 -16.30
C PHE A 505 18.27 -18.45 -16.13
N TYR A 506 17.37 -18.21 -15.17
CA TYR A 506 16.16 -19.01 -15.01
C TYR A 506 15.33 -19.04 -16.30
N THR A 507 15.07 -17.88 -16.91
CA THR A 507 14.32 -17.76 -18.17
C THR A 507 15.00 -18.54 -19.31
N LYS A 508 16.32 -18.39 -19.46
CA LYS A 508 17.10 -19.10 -20.49
C LYS A 508 17.02 -20.62 -20.31
N MET A 509 17.06 -21.11 -19.06
CA MET A 509 17.01 -22.55 -18.77
C MET A 509 15.59 -23.11 -18.91
N SER A 510 14.57 -22.37 -18.53
CA SER A 510 13.16 -22.75 -18.57
C SER A 510 12.59 -22.73 -20.00
N SER A 511 13.01 -21.79 -20.82
CA SER A 511 12.44 -21.55 -22.16
C SER A 511 12.92 -22.52 -23.24
N GLY A 512 13.92 -23.32 -22.98
CA GLY A 512 14.50 -24.25 -23.96
C GLY A 512 13.53 -25.28 -24.58
N ALA A 513 12.39 -25.54 -23.96
CA ALA A 513 11.39 -26.52 -24.43
C ALA A 513 10.23 -25.89 -25.22
N GLN A 514 9.91 -24.63 -25.01
CA GLN A 514 8.69 -23.97 -25.50
C GLN A 514 8.87 -23.11 -26.77
N MET A 515 10.10 -22.89 -27.23
CA MET A 515 10.43 -21.80 -28.18
C MET A 515 10.35 -22.15 -29.69
N GLN A 516 9.72 -23.24 -30.13
CA GLN A 516 9.83 -23.68 -31.53
C GLN A 516 8.69 -23.25 -32.46
N SER A 517 7.71 -22.50 -32.03
CA SER A 517 6.63 -22.03 -32.90
C SER A 517 6.49 -20.50 -32.90
N SER A 518 7.29 -19.83 -33.74
CA SER A 518 6.94 -18.48 -34.20
C SER A 518 5.77 -18.62 -35.18
N GLN A 519 4.55 -18.32 -34.73
CA GLN A 519 3.42 -18.21 -35.62
C GLN A 519 3.51 -16.89 -36.39
N PRO A 520 3.24 -16.86 -37.72
CA PRO A 520 3.11 -15.61 -38.46
C PRO A 520 2.01 -14.75 -37.84
N GLY A 521 2.35 -13.51 -37.44
CA GLY A 521 1.42 -12.56 -36.82
C GLY A 521 1.38 -12.54 -35.28
N MET A 522 2.14 -13.42 -34.58
CA MET A 522 2.34 -13.29 -33.14
C MET A 522 3.70 -12.64 -32.81
N PRO A 523 3.76 -11.78 -31.74
CA PRO A 523 5.03 -11.23 -31.30
C PRO A 523 6.04 -12.34 -31.01
N ASN A 524 7.31 -12.07 -31.29
CA ASN A 524 8.37 -13.02 -30.99
C ASN A 524 8.47 -13.26 -29.47
N MET A 525 7.89 -14.35 -29.00
CA MET A 525 7.84 -14.69 -27.56
C MET A 525 9.24 -14.76 -26.92
N LYS A 526 10.28 -15.07 -27.71
CA LYS A 526 11.67 -15.04 -27.22
C LYS A 526 12.08 -13.63 -26.81
N PHE A 527 11.74 -12.64 -27.64
CA PHE A 527 12.06 -11.24 -27.34
C PHE A 527 11.38 -10.77 -26.04
N ILE A 528 10.08 -11.06 -25.89
CA ILE A 528 9.31 -10.71 -24.68
C ILE A 528 9.94 -11.35 -23.44
N MET A 529 10.31 -12.64 -23.53
CA MET A 529 10.91 -13.36 -22.41
C MET A 529 12.28 -12.81 -21.98
N TYR A 530 13.10 -12.34 -22.92
CA TYR A 530 14.39 -11.73 -22.59
C TYR A 530 14.30 -10.25 -22.22
N LEU A 531 13.23 -9.56 -22.60
CA LEU A 531 12.96 -8.19 -22.18
C LEU A 531 12.52 -8.13 -20.72
N MET A 532 11.83 -9.16 -20.22
CA MET A 532 11.30 -9.19 -18.86
C MET A 532 12.37 -8.98 -17.76
N PRO A 533 13.54 -9.63 -17.75
CA PRO A 533 14.61 -9.35 -16.78
C PRO A 533 15.10 -7.90 -16.81
N VAL A 534 15.17 -7.29 -17.98
CA VAL A 534 15.56 -5.88 -18.14
C VAL A 534 14.50 -4.96 -17.54
N MET A 535 13.22 -5.21 -17.81
CA MET A 535 12.14 -4.44 -17.20
C MET A 535 12.12 -4.59 -15.68
N MET A 536 12.37 -5.80 -15.16
CA MET A 536 12.46 -6.05 -13.73
C MET A 536 13.61 -5.27 -13.07
N LEU A 537 14.76 -5.10 -13.76
CA LEU A 537 15.84 -4.27 -13.28
C LEU A 537 15.38 -2.82 -13.04
N PHE A 538 14.68 -2.22 -14.02
CA PHE A 538 14.15 -0.86 -13.89
C PHE A 538 13.13 -0.76 -12.76
N PHE A 539 12.22 -1.73 -12.69
CA PHE A 539 11.16 -1.73 -11.69
C PHE A 539 11.70 -1.91 -10.25
N PHE A 540 12.69 -2.80 -10.06
CA PHE A 540 13.19 -3.11 -8.73
C PHE A 540 14.19 -2.09 -8.20
N ASN A 541 14.81 -1.27 -9.07
CA ASN A 541 15.84 -0.33 -8.66
C ASN A 541 15.37 0.66 -7.57
N ASN A 542 14.11 1.09 -7.64
CA ASN A 542 13.49 2.01 -6.67
C ASN A 542 12.60 1.29 -5.64
N TYR A 543 12.80 -0.02 -5.45
CA TYR A 543 11.94 -0.83 -4.59
C TYR A 543 12.70 -1.40 -3.39
N ALA A 544 11.96 -1.84 -2.33
CA ALA A 544 12.57 -2.42 -1.14
C ALA A 544 13.60 -3.51 -1.49
N SER A 545 14.81 -3.37 -0.97
CA SER A 545 15.93 -4.30 -1.24
C SER A 545 15.63 -5.73 -0.79
N ALA A 546 14.81 -5.92 0.27
CA ALA A 546 14.31 -7.22 0.70
C ALA A 546 13.49 -7.94 -0.39
N PHE A 547 12.73 -7.21 -1.20
CA PHE A 547 11.99 -7.77 -2.32
C PHE A 547 12.93 -8.29 -3.42
N SER A 548 13.94 -7.51 -3.76
CA SER A 548 15.00 -7.92 -4.71
C SER A 548 15.81 -9.11 -4.19
N LEU A 549 16.13 -9.13 -2.89
CA LEU A 549 16.77 -10.27 -2.21
C LEU A 549 15.91 -11.53 -2.31
N TYR A 550 14.61 -11.41 -2.02
CA TYR A 550 13.66 -12.52 -2.18
C TYR A 550 13.70 -13.07 -3.61
N TYR A 551 13.64 -12.21 -4.63
CA TYR A 551 13.64 -12.66 -6.02
C TYR A 551 14.98 -13.26 -6.45
N PHE A 552 16.09 -12.71 -6.02
CA PHE A 552 17.41 -13.28 -6.26
C PHE A 552 17.50 -14.71 -5.70
N VAL A 553 17.27 -14.87 -4.39
CA VAL A 553 17.34 -16.18 -3.70
C VAL A 553 16.31 -17.17 -4.29
N SER A 554 15.10 -16.71 -4.54
CA SER A 554 14.00 -17.46 -5.12
C SER A 554 14.34 -18.07 -6.49
N ASN A 555 14.97 -17.29 -7.38
CA ASN A 555 15.39 -17.78 -8.68
C ASN A 555 16.58 -18.74 -8.58
N ILE A 556 17.55 -18.48 -7.69
CA ILE A 556 18.64 -19.43 -7.42
C ILE A 556 18.09 -20.77 -6.94
N ILE A 557 17.18 -20.77 -5.95
CA ILE A 557 16.54 -22.02 -5.46
C ILE A 557 15.81 -22.73 -6.60
N THR A 558 15.09 -22.00 -7.44
CA THR A 558 14.35 -22.57 -8.56
C THR A 558 15.29 -23.18 -9.60
N ILE A 559 16.41 -22.53 -9.91
CA ILE A 559 17.46 -23.07 -10.79
C ILE A 559 18.04 -24.36 -10.19
N LEU A 560 18.38 -24.36 -8.90
CA LEU A 560 18.90 -25.56 -8.21
C LEU A 560 17.88 -26.69 -8.22
N LEU A 561 16.61 -26.43 -7.91
CA LEU A 561 15.54 -27.42 -8.00
C LEU A 561 15.39 -27.98 -9.42
N MET A 562 15.45 -27.13 -10.44
CA MET A 562 15.38 -27.56 -11.84
C MET A 562 16.55 -28.47 -12.22
N LEU A 563 17.77 -28.12 -11.81
CA LEU A 563 18.97 -28.94 -12.05
C LEU A 563 18.87 -30.28 -11.31
N THR A 564 18.41 -30.28 -10.08
CA THR A 564 18.19 -31.50 -9.28
C THR A 564 17.16 -32.41 -9.93
N ILE A 565 16.01 -31.88 -10.32
CA ILE A 565 14.95 -32.62 -10.99
C ILE A 565 15.47 -33.20 -12.32
N LYS A 566 16.18 -32.41 -13.11
CA LYS A 566 16.72 -32.80 -14.41
C LYS A 566 17.77 -33.92 -14.30
N HIS A 567 18.67 -33.86 -13.28
CA HIS A 567 19.79 -34.81 -13.17
C HIS A 567 19.43 -36.10 -12.40
N PHE A 568 18.58 -36.00 -11.36
CA PHE A 568 18.35 -37.10 -10.43
C PHE A 568 16.96 -37.73 -10.56
N ILE A 569 15.97 -37.03 -11.12
CA ILE A 569 14.57 -37.46 -11.09
C ILE A 569 14.06 -37.80 -12.51
N ILE A 570 14.48 -37.05 -13.53
CA ILE A 570 14.03 -37.24 -14.90
C ILE A 570 14.92 -38.26 -15.59
N ASP A 571 14.32 -39.44 -15.86
CA ASP A 571 14.87 -40.47 -16.71
C ASP A 571 14.20 -40.40 -18.09
N GLU A 572 14.96 -39.93 -19.09
CA GLU A 572 14.43 -39.71 -20.46
C GLU A 572 13.95 -41.02 -21.09
N GLU A 573 14.57 -42.19 -20.77
CA GLU A 573 14.16 -43.51 -21.30
C GLU A 573 12.81 -43.93 -20.71
N LYS A 574 12.61 -43.78 -19.38
CA LYS A 574 11.32 -44.04 -18.75
C LYS A 574 10.21 -43.12 -19.28
N ILE A 575 10.51 -41.85 -19.55
CA ILE A 575 9.55 -40.91 -20.13
C ILE A 575 9.20 -41.36 -21.56
N LEU A 576 10.17 -41.82 -22.38
CA LEU A 576 9.93 -42.30 -23.72
C LEU A 576 9.00 -43.53 -23.70
N LEU A 577 9.26 -44.51 -22.81
CA LEU A 577 8.40 -45.68 -22.62
C LEU A 577 6.97 -45.28 -22.22
N GLN A 578 6.81 -44.36 -21.26
CA GLN A 578 5.50 -43.85 -20.84
C GLN A 578 4.76 -43.16 -22.01
N ILE A 579 5.47 -42.38 -22.83
CA ILE A 579 4.89 -41.75 -24.04
C ILE A 579 4.41 -42.81 -25.02
N GLN A 580 5.21 -43.88 -25.27
CA GLN A 580 4.83 -44.98 -26.16
C GLN A 580 3.61 -45.73 -25.64
N GLU A 581 3.53 -46.01 -24.33
CA GLU A 581 2.36 -46.62 -23.72
C GLU A 581 1.12 -45.71 -23.80
N ASN A 582 1.26 -44.39 -23.53
CA ASN A 582 0.16 -43.46 -23.64
C ASN A 582 -0.38 -43.36 -25.07
N LYS A 583 0.50 -43.42 -26.09
CA LYS A 583 0.09 -43.41 -27.49
C LYS A 583 -0.75 -44.65 -27.88
N LYS A 584 -0.61 -45.76 -27.18
CA LYS A 584 -1.38 -47.02 -27.39
C LYS A 584 -2.76 -46.96 -26.69
N LYS A 585 -2.95 -46.10 -25.68
CA LYS A 585 -4.21 -45.99 -24.95
C LYS A 585 -5.21 -45.12 -25.73
N PRO A 586 -6.53 -45.43 -25.68
CA PRO A 586 -7.52 -44.54 -26.28
C PRO A 586 -7.48 -43.17 -25.58
N SER A 587 -7.43 -42.13 -26.38
CA SER A 587 -7.32 -40.73 -25.88
C SER A 587 -8.57 -40.34 -25.11
N THR A 588 -8.48 -40.27 -23.78
CA THR A 588 -9.49 -39.63 -22.93
C THR A 588 -9.24 -38.11 -22.88
N GLN A 589 -9.96 -37.39 -23.71
CA GLN A 589 -9.89 -35.92 -23.71
C GLN A 589 -10.58 -35.34 -22.46
N ASN A 590 -9.88 -34.50 -21.69
CA ASN A 590 -10.47 -33.69 -20.62
C ASN A 590 -11.48 -32.66 -21.19
N ARG A 591 -12.51 -32.28 -20.41
CA ARG A 591 -13.53 -31.28 -20.80
C ARG A 591 -12.95 -30.01 -21.40
N PHE A 592 -11.82 -29.54 -20.89
CA PHE A 592 -11.13 -28.34 -21.38
C PHE A 592 -10.48 -28.57 -22.76
N GLN A 593 -9.82 -29.71 -22.94
CA GLN A 593 -9.21 -30.09 -24.22
C GLN A 593 -10.26 -30.22 -25.32
N ARG A 594 -11.44 -30.79 -25.00
CA ARG A 594 -12.57 -30.90 -25.91
C ARG A 594 -13.13 -29.53 -26.31
N LYS A 595 -13.32 -28.61 -25.33
CA LYS A 595 -13.76 -27.23 -25.63
C LYS A 595 -12.75 -26.46 -26.49
N MET A 596 -11.47 -26.64 -26.26
CA MET A 596 -10.42 -26.00 -27.06
C MET A 596 -10.39 -26.56 -28.50
N GLN A 597 -10.58 -27.86 -28.64
CA GLN A 597 -10.70 -28.48 -29.97
C GLN A 597 -11.95 -27.95 -30.71
N GLU A 598 -13.10 -27.88 -30.08
CA GLU A 598 -14.33 -27.32 -30.63
C GLU A 598 -14.16 -25.85 -31.07
N MET A 599 -13.41 -25.03 -30.30
CA MET A 599 -13.11 -23.64 -30.71
C MET A 599 -12.17 -23.58 -31.90
N MET A 600 -11.17 -24.46 -31.98
CA MET A 600 -10.25 -24.53 -33.12
C MET A 600 -10.97 -25.01 -34.38
N ASP A 601 -11.83 -26.01 -34.28
CA ASP A 601 -12.62 -26.53 -35.39
C ASP A 601 -13.58 -25.46 -35.95
N LYS A 602 -14.24 -24.69 -35.07
CA LYS A 602 -15.07 -23.53 -35.45
C LYS A 602 -14.27 -22.41 -36.13
N ALA A 603 -13.06 -22.12 -35.64
CA ALA A 603 -12.18 -21.12 -36.25
C ALA A 603 -11.72 -21.56 -37.65
N GLU A 604 -11.48 -22.86 -37.84
CA GLU A 604 -11.13 -23.42 -39.16
C GLU A 604 -12.32 -23.36 -40.15
N GLU A 605 -13.53 -23.65 -39.67
CA GLU A 605 -14.75 -23.57 -40.47
C GLU A 605 -15.04 -22.12 -40.92
N GLN A 606 -14.91 -21.16 -40.03
CA GLN A 606 -15.04 -19.74 -40.36
C GLN A 606 -14.01 -19.29 -41.41
N ARG A 607 -12.77 -19.75 -41.29
CA ARG A 607 -11.70 -19.42 -42.24
C ARG A 607 -11.94 -20.04 -43.62
N LYS A 608 -12.47 -21.28 -43.69
CA LYS A 608 -12.90 -21.92 -44.94
C LYS A 608 -14.05 -21.17 -45.60
N LEU A 609 -14.96 -20.61 -44.82
CA LEU A 609 -16.05 -19.78 -45.33
C LEU A 609 -15.58 -18.41 -45.84
N GLN A 610 -14.57 -17.80 -45.18
CA GLN A 610 -13.96 -16.54 -45.65
C GLN A 610 -13.13 -16.72 -46.95
N ASN A 611 -12.44 -17.85 -47.10
CA ASN A 611 -11.67 -18.14 -48.33
C ASN A 611 -12.53 -18.60 -49.52
N LYS A 612 -13.84 -18.85 -49.31
CA LYS A 612 -14.80 -19.15 -50.38
C LYS A 612 -15.58 -17.92 -50.87
N ARG A 613 -15.42 -16.79 -50.20
CA ARG A 613 -15.90 -15.48 -50.65
C ARG A 613 -14.74 -14.71 -51.34
#